data_4e9e2896d5d06471c819f3b1622fda10
#
_entry.id   4e9e2896d5d06471c819f3b1622fda10
#
_cell.length_a   1.000
_cell.length_b   1.000
_cell.length_c   1.000
_cell.angle_alpha   90.00
_cell.angle_beta   90.00
_cell.angle_gamma   90.00
#
_symmetry.space_group_name_H-M   'P 1'
#
loop_
_entity.id
_entity.type
_entity.pdbx_description
1 polymer ?
#
loop_
_entity_poly.entity_id
_entity_poly.type
_entity_poly.pdbx_seq_one_letter_code
_entity_poly.pdbx_strand_id
1 'polypeptide(L)'
;LKQAKNIKRIKDFDKKFAQEENSIDIVLSDKQREAIKSVNTNNVCVITGGPGTGKTTIIKFVIELFKNEGKKVVLCAPTGRAAKRMSEATGEEAATIHRLLCLTKTEETLGMERIDYQIEPIDCDVLIIDEASMVDVFLMNYILKGLYIGTKLVLVGDINQLPSVGPGNVLKDIINSGVIETIELNEIFRQAAQSQII
;
A
#
# COMPACT_ATOMS: atom_id res chain seq x y z
N LEU A 1 5.14 -14.57 1.14
CA LEU A 1 3.77 -14.02 1.11
C LEU A 1 3.00 -14.53 -0.13
N LYS A 2 3.52 -14.38 -1.35
CA LYS A 2 2.82 -14.76 -2.60
C LYS A 2 2.28 -16.20 -2.58
N GLN A 3 3.04 -17.15 -2.07
CA GLN A 3 2.71 -18.57 -2.05
C GLN A 3 1.94 -19.03 -0.81
N ALA A 4 1.55 -18.12 0.08
CA ALA A 4 0.76 -18.47 1.25
C ALA A 4 -0.59 -19.06 0.81
N LYS A 5 -0.91 -20.27 1.29
CA LYS A 5 -2.13 -21.00 0.92
C LYS A 5 -3.41 -20.35 1.46
N ASN A 6 -3.30 -19.63 2.56
CA ASN A 6 -4.45 -18.96 3.22
C ASN A 6 -4.55 -17.51 2.75
N ILE A 7 -5.12 -17.31 1.57
CA ILE A 7 -5.42 -15.97 1.08
C ILE A 7 -6.65 -15.46 1.84
N LYS A 8 -6.51 -14.33 2.52
CA LYS A 8 -7.63 -13.66 3.22
C LYS A 8 -8.52 -12.95 2.18
N ARG A 9 -9.33 -13.73 1.46
CA ARG A 9 -10.29 -13.22 0.47
C ARG A 9 -11.59 -12.82 1.14
N ILE A 10 -12.22 -11.80 0.59
CA ILE A 10 -13.60 -11.45 0.91
C ILE A 10 -14.51 -12.47 0.21
N LYS A 11 -15.41 -13.10 0.97
CA LYS A 11 -16.44 -13.97 0.43
C LYS A 11 -17.51 -13.14 -0.27
N ASP A 12 -18.07 -13.67 -1.36
CA ASP A 12 -19.09 -12.99 -2.17
C ASP A 12 -18.64 -11.58 -2.62
N PHE A 13 -17.36 -11.47 -3.01
CA PHE A 13 -16.69 -10.22 -3.31
C PHE A 13 -17.45 -9.35 -4.31
N ASP A 14 -17.92 -9.90 -5.42
CA ASP A 14 -18.59 -9.11 -6.46
C ASP A 14 -19.88 -8.45 -5.96
N LYS A 15 -20.63 -9.15 -5.09
CA LYS A 15 -21.83 -8.58 -4.46
C LYS A 15 -21.48 -7.43 -3.51
N LYS A 16 -20.49 -7.64 -2.65
CA LYS A 16 -20.04 -6.63 -1.67
C LYS A 16 -19.38 -5.44 -2.35
N PHE A 17 -18.61 -5.71 -3.41
CA PHE A 17 -18.02 -4.67 -4.24
C PHE A 17 -19.10 -3.77 -4.86
N ALA A 18 -20.15 -4.37 -5.45
CA ALA A 18 -21.24 -3.59 -6.03
C ALA A 18 -22.03 -2.81 -4.96
N GLN A 19 -22.23 -3.37 -3.77
CA GLN A 19 -22.86 -2.66 -2.66
C GLN A 19 -22.03 -1.44 -2.22
N GLU A 20 -20.72 -1.62 -2.07
CA GLU A 20 -19.80 -0.55 -1.68
C GLU A 20 -19.73 0.55 -2.73
N GLU A 21 -19.64 0.19 -4.02
CA GLU A 21 -19.61 1.15 -5.11
C GLU A 21 -20.88 2.00 -5.17
N ASN A 22 -22.04 1.42 -4.90
CA ASN A 22 -23.30 2.15 -4.83
C ASN A 22 -23.41 3.05 -3.58
N SER A 23 -22.72 2.68 -2.49
CA SER A 23 -22.79 3.45 -1.22
C SER A 23 -21.94 4.71 -1.24
N ILE A 24 -20.83 4.69 -1.98
CA ILE A 24 -19.83 5.78 -1.97
C ILE A 24 -20.13 6.84 -3.04
N ASP A 25 -21.08 6.62 -3.94
CA ASP A 25 -21.41 7.50 -5.08
C ASP A 25 -20.16 7.86 -5.95
N ILE A 26 -19.27 6.87 -6.12
CA ILE A 26 -18.06 6.99 -6.92
C ILE A 26 -18.16 6.06 -8.12
N VAL A 27 -17.95 6.59 -9.31
CA VAL A 27 -17.81 5.79 -10.53
C VAL A 27 -16.34 5.41 -10.68
N LEU A 28 -16.04 4.13 -10.46
CA LEU A 28 -14.69 3.60 -10.67
C LEU A 28 -14.45 3.28 -12.15
N SER A 29 -13.24 3.53 -12.65
CA SER A 29 -12.83 3.06 -13.96
C SER A 29 -12.58 1.55 -13.96
N ASP A 30 -12.52 0.94 -15.14
CA ASP A 30 -12.23 -0.49 -15.28
C ASP A 30 -10.90 -0.89 -14.63
N LYS A 31 -9.88 -0.05 -14.79
CA LYS A 31 -8.56 -0.26 -14.17
C LYS A 31 -8.59 -0.13 -12.65
N GLN A 32 -9.38 0.77 -12.11
CA GLN A 32 -9.57 0.89 -10.66
C GLN A 32 -10.31 -0.33 -10.10
N ARG A 33 -11.35 -0.81 -10.80
CA ARG A 33 -12.06 -2.06 -10.45
C ARG A 33 -11.12 -3.26 -10.49
N GLU A 34 -10.30 -3.37 -11.53
CA GLU A 34 -9.28 -4.41 -11.67
C GLU A 34 -8.29 -4.38 -10.51
N ALA A 35 -7.80 -3.20 -10.12
CA ALA A 35 -6.89 -3.03 -8.99
C ALA A 35 -7.51 -3.51 -7.67
N ILE A 36 -8.75 -3.13 -7.36
CA ILE A 36 -9.45 -3.56 -6.14
C ILE A 36 -9.67 -5.09 -6.14
N LYS A 37 -10.06 -5.67 -7.28
CA LYS A 37 -10.18 -7.12 -7.45
C LYS A 37 -8.85 -7.84 -7.24
N SER A 38 -7.75 -7.27 -7.75
CA SER A 38 -6.41 -7.79 -7.56
C SER A 38 -6.02 -7.84 -6.08
N VAL A 39 -6.33 -6.80 -5.29
CA VAL A 39 -6.12 -6.81 -3.84
C VAL A 39 -6.87 -7.95 -3.17
N ASN A 40 -8.10 -8.26 -3.60
CA ASN A 40 -8.85 -9.38 -3.02
C ASN A 40 -8.25 -10.74 -3.38
N THR A 41 -7.82 -10.93 -4.62
CA THR A 41 -7.41 -12.24 -5.15
C THR A 41 -5.96 -12.60 -4.85
N ASN A 42 -5.08 -11.63 -4.68
CA ASN A 42 -3.65 -11.83 -4.47
C ASN A 42 -3.23 -11.54 -3.03
N ASN A 43 -2.15 -12.19 -2.57
CA ASN A 43 -1.52 -11.87 -1.28
C ASN A 43 -0.58 -10.66 -1.38
N VAL A 44 0.00 -10.46 -2.56
CA VAL A 44 0.86 -9.30 -2.84
C VAL A 44 0.44 -8.75 -4.19
N CYS A 45 0.22 -7.44 -4.27
CA CYS A 45 -0.03 -6.75 -5.53
C CYS A 45 0.57 -5.35 -5.52
N VAL A 46 0.81 -4.85 -6.71
CA VAL A 46 1.29 -3.49 -6.97
C VAL A 46 0.22 -2.70 -7.70
N ILE A 47 -0.03 -1.48 -7.24
CA ILE A 47 -0.88 -0.51 -7.91
C ILE A 47 -0.01 0.69 -8.25
N THR A 48 0.24 0.91 -9.52
CA THR A 48 1.09 2.02 -9.98
C THR A 48 0.31 2.99 -10.87
N GLY A 49 0.73 4.24 -10.90
CA GLY A 49 0.13 5.28 -11.73
C GLY A 49 0.57 6.66 -11.32
N GLY A 50 0.48 7.60 -12.24
CA GLY A 50 0.85 8.99 -12.03
C GLY A 50 -0.06 9.75 -11.06
N PRO A 51 0.22 11.03 -10.81
CA PRO A 51 -0.66 11.89 -10.02
C PRO A 51 -2.05 12.00 -10.65
N GLY A 52 -3.11 11.97 -9.83
CA GLY A 52 -4.49 12.12 -10.29
C GLY A 52 -5.11 10.87 -10.93
N THR A 53 -4.45 9.71 -10.90
CA THR A 53 -5.01 8.45 -11.43
C THR A 53 -5.97 7.73 -10.47
N GLY A 54 -6.24 8.32 -9.30
CA GLY A 54 -7.20 7.78 -8.35
C GLY A 54 -6.64 6.70 -7.41
N LYS A 55 -5.32 6.63 -7.20
CA LYS A 55 -4.71 5.71 -6.22
C LYS A 55 -5.34 5.81 -4.84
N THR A 56 -5.55 7.04 -4.34
CA THR A 56 -6.18 7.29 -3.05
C THR A 56 -7.63 6.79 -2.99
N THR A 57 -8.37 6.90 -4.10
CA THR A 57 -9.74 6.37 -4.21
C THR A 57 -9.75 4.85 -4.05
N ILE A 58 -8.80 4.16 -4.70
CA ILE A 58 -8.65 2.71 -4.56
C ILE A 58 -8.31 2.34 -3.12
N ILE A 59 -7.38 3.07 -2.48
CA ILE A 59 -7.00 2.83 -1.08
C ILE A 59 -8.22 2.92 -0.18
N LYS A 60 -9.03 4.00 -0.29
CA LYS A 60 -10.27 4.17 0.49
C LYS A 60 -11.23 3.00 0.28
N PHE A 61 -11.47 2.65 -0.96
CA PHE A 61 -12.38 1.57 -1.30
C PHE A 61 -11.93 0.21 -0.72
N VAL A 62 -10.63 -0.08 -0.81
CA VAL A 62 -10.04 -1.29 -0.22
C VAL A 62 -10.19 -1.28 1.31
N ILE A 63 -9.96 -0.14 1.96
CA ILE A 63 -10.12 -0.02 3.41
C ILE A 63 -11.55 -0.37 3.82
N GLU A 64 -12.54 0.27 3.22
CA GLU A 64 -13.96 0.03 3.53
C GLU A 64 -14.36 -1.43 3.30
N LEU A 65 -14.01 -2.00 2.13
CA LEU A 65 -14.32 -3.39 1.82
C LEU A 65 -13.75 -4.37 2.86
N PHE A 66 -12.49 -4.19 3.26
CA PHE A 66 -11.87 -5.11 4.20
C PHE A 66 -12.32 -4.88 5.64
N LYS A 67 -12.55 -3.64 6.06
CA LYS A 67 -13.08 -3.30 7.38
C LYS A 67 -14.51 -3.83 7.58
N ASN A 68 -15.36 -3.73 6.55
CA ASN A 68 -16.71 -4.28 6.57
C ASN A 68 -16.72 -5.82 6.76
N GLU A 69 -15.60 -6.47 6.46
CA GLU A 69 -15.38 -7.89 6.73
C GLU A 69 -14.66 -8.18 8.06
N GLY A 70 -14.57 -7.19 8.93
CA GLY A 70 -13.88 -7.31 10.21
C GLY A 70 -12.37 -7.53 10.08
N LYS A 71 -11.76 -7.14 8.96
CA LYS A 71 -10.32 -7.26 8.73
C LYS A 71 -9.58 -6.02 9.21
N LYS A 72 -8.42 -6.25 9.82
CA LYS A 72 -7.55 -5.17 10.27
C LYS A 72 -6.69 -4.68 9.10
N VAL A 73 -6.95 -3.47 8.65
CA VAL A 73 -6.18 -2.78 7.62
C VAL A 73 -5.23 -1.79 8.30
N VAL A 74 -3.96 -1.85 7.95
CA VAL A 74 -2.92 -0.93 8.44
C VAL A 74 -2.34 -0.17 7.26
N LEU A 75 -2.18 1.15 7.45
CA LEU A 75 -1.69 2.08 6.45
C LEU A 75 -0.32 2.61 6.85
N CYS A 76 0.61 2.63 5.91
CA CYS A 76 1.89 3.27 6.15
C CYS A 76 2.51 3.88 4.89
N ALA A 77 3.51 4.73 5.11
CA ALA A 77 4.27 5.37 4.06
C ALA A 77 5.75 5.54 4.48
N PRO A 78 6.68 5.72 3.53
CA PRO A 78 8.10 5.89 3.85
C PRO A 78 8.41 7.16 4.63
N THR A 79 7.62 8.23 4.44
CA THR A 79 7.86 9.53 5.05
C THR A 79 6.68 10.03 5.89
N GLY A 80 6.95 10.86 6.90
CA GLY A 80 5.90 11.45 7.73
C GLY A 80 4.93 12.32 6.94
N ARG A 81 5.41 13.02 5.91
CA ARG A 81 4.56 13.84 5.03
C ARG A 81 3.58 12.97 4.23
N ALA A 82 4.06 11.84 3.70
CA ALA A 82 3.22 10.90 2.96
C ALA A 82 2.20 10.21 3.89
N ALA A 83 2.63 9.77 5.08
CA ALA A 83 1.72 9.19 6.07
C ALA A 83 0.62 10.19 6.48
N LYS A 84 0.98 11.45 6.76
CA LYS A 84 0.00 12.49 7.09
C LYS A 84 -1.01 12.72 5.96
N ARG A 85 -0.55 12.84 4.70
CA ARG A 85 -1.44 12.98 3.53
C ARG A 85 -2.37 11.79 3.39
N MET A 86 -1.84 10.58 3.61
CA MET A 86 -2.63 9.35 3.56
C MET A 86 -3.73 9.35 4.63
N SER A 87 -3.40 9.76 5.86
CA SER A 87 -4.40 9.89 6.94
C SER A 87 -5.47 10.93 6.61
N GLU A 88 -5.07 12.13 6.17
CA GLU A 88 -6.01 13.19 5.79
C GLU A 88 -6.93 12.77 4.63
N ALA A 89 -6.37 12.05 3.66
CA ALA A 89 -7.11 11.62 2.49
C ALA A 89 -8.06 10.45 2.76
N THR A 90 -7.69 9.51 3.63
CA THR A 90 -8.49 8.30 3.90
C THR A 90 -9.41 8.45 5.11
N GLY A 91 -9.12 9.36 6.03
CA GLY A 91 -9.77 9.45 7.33
C GLY A 91 -9.26 8.42 8.34
N GLU A 92 -8.26 7.62 7.97
CA GLU A 92 -7.69 6.54 8.77
C GLU A 92 -6.29 6.90 9.26
N GLU A 93 -5.88 6.36 10.41
CA GLU A 93 -4.52 6.57 10.89
C GLU A 93 -3.51 5.86 10.00
N ALA A 94 -2.54 6.61 9.47
CA ALA A 94 -1.38 6.07 8.77
C ALA A 94 -0.09 6.45 9.50
N ALA A 95 0.85 5.52 9.59
CA ALA A 95 2.13 5.72 10.25
C ALA A 95 3.28 5.73 9.24
N THR A 96 4.46 6.21 9.65
CA THR A 96 5.67 5.91 8.88
C THR A 96 6.04 4.43 9.06
N ILE A 97 6.66 3.85 8.04
CA ILE A 97 7.15 2.45 8.11
C ILE A 97 8.07 2.27 9.31
N HIS A 98 8.96 3.23 9.57
CA HIS A 98 9.87 3.20 10.72
C HIS A 98 9.12 3.16 12.05
N ARG A 99 8.07 3.98 12.22
CA ARG A 99 7.25 3.99 13.43
C ARG A 99 6.45 2.71 13.56
N LEU A 100 5.90 2.20 12.46
CA LEU A 100 5.09 0.98 12.46
C LEU A 100 5.89 -0.25 12.89
N LEU A 101 7.16 -0.32 12.49
CA LEU A 101 8.08 -1.42 12.81
C LEU A 101 8.84 -1.19 14.12
N CYS A 102 8.59 -0.08 14.81
CA CYS A 102 9.32 0.34 16.02
C CYS A 102 10.85 0.26 15.84
N LEU A 103 11.35 0.67 14.65
CA LEU A 103 12.78 0.61 14.33
C LEU A 103 13.56 1.55 15.25
N THR A 104 13.93 1.07 16.43
CA THR A 104 14.84 1.74 17.35
C THR A 104 16.25 1.23 17.13
N LYS A 105 17.23 2.16 17.10
CA LYS A 105 18.64 1.77 17.10
C LYS A 105 18.93 1.14 18.47
N THR A 106 19.29 -0.12 18.49
CA THR A 106 19.87 -0.72 19.69
C THR A 106 21.26 -0.16 19.89
N GLU A 107 21.52 0.42 21.08
CA GLU A 107 22.80 1.07 21.43
C GLU A 107 23.98 0.08 21.59
N GLU A 108 23.82 -1.18 21.30
CA GLU A 108 24.84 -2.23 21.52
C GLU A 108 25.67 -2.53 20.27
N THR A 109 26.22 -1.53 19.61
CA THR A 109 27.35 -1.83 18.68
C THR A 109 28.35 -0.69 18.59
N LEU A 110 29.10 -0.50 19.65
CA LEU A 110 30.43 0.08 19.59
C LEU A 110 31.35 -0.92 18.86
N GLY A 111 31.47 -0.81 17.54
CA GLY A 111 32.57 -1.40 16.81
C GLY A 111 32.27 -2.32 15.61
N MET A 112 31.03 -2.61 15.21
CA MET A 112 30.74 -3.37 13.99
C MET A 112 29.57 -2.77 13.21
N GLU A 113 29.72 -2.64 11.89
CA GLU A 113 28.83 -2.01 10.91
C GLU A 113 27.51 -2.77 10.65
N ARG A 114 26.96 -3.49 11.60
CA ARG A 114 25.64 -4.10 11.48
C ARG A 114 24.72 -3.52 12.54
N ILE A 115 23.91 -2.57 12.12
CA ILE A 115 22.80 -2.09 12.93
C ILE A 115 21.70 -3.17 12.86
N ASP A 116 21.63 -4.02 13.88
CA ASP A 116 20.49 -4.93 14.05
C ASP A 116 19.35 -4.13 14.65
N TYR A 117 18.27 -3.95 13.87
CA TYR A 117 17.05 -3.36 14.38
C TYR A 117 16.17 -4.46 14.98
N GLN A 118 15.70 -4.24 16.17
CA GLN A 118 14.59 -5.01 16.71
C GLN A 118 13.32 -4.62 15.95
N ILE A 119 12.69 -5.59 15.30
CA ILE A 119 11.50 -5.37 14.46
C ILE A 119 10.30 -5.91 15.23
N GLU A 120 9.32 -5.05 15.47
CA GLU A 120 8.05 -5.50 16.01
C GLU A 120 7.15 -6.05 14.90
N PRO A 121 6.50 -7.22 15.11
CA PRO A 121 5.57 -7.77 14.16
C PRO A 121 4.36 -6.87 13.96
N ILE A 122 3.96 -6.71 12.70
CA ILE A 122 2.78 -5.92 12.32
C ILE A 122 1.56 -6.82 12.39
N ASP A 123 0.71 -6.60 13.39
CA ASP A 123 -0.55 -7.32 13.51
C ASP A 123 -1.61 -6.69 12.60
N CYS A 124 -1.77 -7.26 11.39
CA CYS A 124 -2.78 -6.84 10.44
C CYS A 124 -3.17 -7.95 9.47
N ASP A 125 -4.34 -7.81 8.83
CA ASP A 125 -4.78 -8.66 7.73
C ASP A 125 -4.31 -8.12 6.39
N VAL A 126 -4.27 -6.79 6.26
CA VAL A 126 -3.86 -6.07 5.04
C VAL A 126 -2.92 -4.94 5.44
N LEU A 127 -1.74 -4.90 4.85
CA LEU A 127 -0.82 -3.76 4.91
C LEU A 127 -0.83 -3.03 3.58
N ILE A 128 -1.15 -1.74 3.61
CA ILE A 128 -1.09 -0.86 2.43
C ILE A 128 0.06 0.12 2.62
N ILE A 129 0.98 0.14 1.66
CA ILE A 129 2.12 1.05 1.64
C ILE A 129 1.93 2.03 0.49
N ASP A 130 1.72 3.30 0.80
CA ASP A 130 1.69 4.37 -0.20
C ASP A 130 3.09 4.97 -0.41
N GLU A 131 3.29 5.61 -1.56
CA GLU A 131 4.60 6.15 -2.01
C GLU A 131 5.71 5.07 -2.01
N ALA A 132 5.36 3.84 -2.41
CA ALA A 132 6.25 2.69 -2.37
C ALA A 132 7.50 2.83 -3.25
N SER A 133 7.53 3.78 -4.20
CA SER A 133 8.73 4.14 -4.98
C SER A 133 9.90 4.60 -4.12
N MET A 134 9.62 5.15 -2.93
CA MET A 134 10.62 5.63 -1.97
C MET A 134 11.11 4.55 -1.00
N VAL A 135 10.63 3.31 -1.11
CA VAL A 135 11.05 2.18 -0.25
C VAL A 135 12.30 1.55 -0.85
N ASP A 136 13.39 1.55 -0.07
CA ASP A 136 14.64 0.89 -0.43
C ASP A 136 14.66 -0.60 -0.06
N VAL A 137 15.75 -1.30 -0.41
CA VAL A 137 15.93 -2.74 -0.14
C VAL A 137 15.93 -3.04 1.35
N PHE A 138 16.57 -2.20 2.17
CA PHE A 138 16.64 -2.44 3.61
C PHE A 138 15.28 -2.27 4.26
N LEU A 139 14.58 -1.19 3.92
CA LEU A 139 13.25 -0.92 4.46
C LEU A 139 12.25 -2.00 4.04
N MET A 140 12.30 -2.47 2.79
CA MET A 140 11.49 -3.59 2.32
C MET A 140 11.81 -4.89 3.08
N ASN A 141 13.08 -5.17 3.32
CA ASN A 141 13.48 -6.33 4.12
C ASN A 141 12.90 -6.28 5.54
N TYR A 142 12.91 -5.12 6.19
CA TYR A 142 12.32 -4.94 7.52
C TYR A 142 10.79 -5.12 7.50
N ILE A 143 10.11 -4.56 6.50
CA ILE A 143 8.68 -4.78 6.31
C ILE A 143 8.37 -6.28 6.20
N LEU A 144 9.10 -7.00 5.34
CA LEU A 144 8.86 -8.42 5.12
C LEU A 144 9.14 -9.27 6.36
N LYS A 145 10.12 -8.89 7.19
CA LYS A 145 10.39 -9.53 8.48
C LYS A 145 9.30 -9.27 9.52
N GLY A 146 8.67 -8.08 9.48
CA GLY A 146 7.60 -7.70 10.39
C GLY A 146 6.22 -8.27 10.01
N LEU A 147 6.05 -8.84 8.81
CA LEU A 147 4.75 -9.36 8.37
C LEU A 147 4.56 -10.84 8.72
N TYR A 148 3.36 -11.16 9.20
CA TYR A 148 2.94 -12.56 9.33
C TYR A 148 2.63 -13.20 7.98
N ILE A 149 2.85 -14.51 7.88
CA ILE A 149 2.45 -15.29 6.70
C ILE A 149 0.93 -15.23 6.56
N GLY A 150 0.45 -14.84 5.38
CA GLY A 150 -0.98 -14.67 5.10
C GLY A 150 -1.48 -13.23 5.21
N THR A 151 -0.65 -12.28 5.69
CA THR A 151 -0.94 -10.85 5.56
C THR A 151 -0.91 -10.46 4.08
N LYS A 152 -1.90 -9.70 3.63
CA LYS A 152 -1.88 -9.08 2.31
C LYS A 152 -0.97 -7.86 2.31
N LEU A 153 -0.15 -7.73 1.27
CA LEU A 153 0.73 -6.59 1.05
C LEU A 153 0.33 -5.87 -0.23
N VAL A 154 -0.08 -4.62 -0.11
CA VAL A 154 -0.45 -3.76 -1.24
C VAL A 154 0.57 -2.63 -1.34
N LEU A 155 1.31 -2.62 -2.44
CA LEU A 155 2.28 -1.57 -2.74
C LEU A 155 1.64 -0.57 -3.69
N VAL A 156 1.51 0.67 -3.26
CA VAL A 156 0.95 1.76 -4.06
C VAL A 156 2.04 2.79 -4.32
N GLY A 157 2.20 3.21 -5.56
CA GLY A 157 3.25 4.18 -5.89
C GLY A 157 3.22 4.62 -7.34
N ASP A 158 4.22 5.40 -7.72
CA ASP A 158 4.41 5.86 -9.08
C ASP A 158 5.85 5.54 -9.51
N ILE A 159 6.00 4.66 -10.50
CA ILE A 159 7.32 4.24 -10.99
C ILE A 159 8.10 5.37 -11.67
N ASN A 160 7.43 6.45 -12.06
CA ASN A 160 8.04 7.61 -12.71
C ASN A 160 8.45 8.70 -11.70
N GLN A 161 8.11 8.54 -10.41
CA GLN A 161 8.58 9.42 -9.35
C GLN A 161 10.02 9.09 -8.94
N LEU A 162 10.60 10.01 -8.15
CA LEU A 162 11.96 9.84 -7.64
C LEU A 162 12.07 8.52 -6.85
N PRO A 163 13.12 7.74 -7.12
CA PRO A 163 13.39 6.52 -6.37
C PRO A 163 13.79 6.82 -4.92
N SER A 164 13.94 5.78 -4.11
CA SER A 164 14.47 5.88 -2.77
C SER A 164 15.87 6.51 -2.75
N VAL A 165 16.19 7.21 -1.67
CA VAL A 165 17.57 7.69 -1.43
C VAL A 165 18.49 6.53 -1.05
N GLY A 166 17.95 5.50 -0.41
CA GLY A 166 18.66 4.27 -0.08
C GLY A 166 18.88 3.35 -1.29
N PRO A 167 19.61 2.25 -1.12
CA PRO A 167 19.99 1.37 -2.22
C PRO A 167 18.81 0.58 -2.77
N GLY A 168 18.83 0.39 -4.11
CA GLY A 168 17.86 -0.40 -4.86
C GLY A 168 16.63 0.40 -5.32
N ASN A 169 15.95 -0.15 -6.32
CA ASN A 169 14.71 0.41 -6.85
C ASN A 169 13.60 -0.65 -6.74
N VAL A 170 13.24 -0.94 -5.50
CA VAL A 170 12.41 -2.11 -5.14
C VAL A 170 11.10 -2.17 -5.90
N LEU A 171 10.35 -1.07 -5.98
CA LEU A 171 9.07 -1.05 -6.68
C LEU A 171 9.24 -1.37 -8.17
N LYS A 172 10.20 -0.73 -8.81
CA LYS A 172 10.50 -0.94 -10.23
C LYS A 172 10.99 -2.36 -10.51
N ASP A 173 11.85 -2.90 -9.65
CA ASP A 173 12.38 -4.25 -9.79
C ASP A 173 11.28 -5.30 -9.60
N ILE A 174 10.36 -5.10 -8.66
CA ILE A 174 9.18 -5.96 -8.48
C ILE A 174 8.31 -5.95 -9.74
N ILE A 175 8.02 -4.78 -10.29
CA ILE A 175 7.22 -4.64 -11.51
C ILE A 175 7.91 -5.32 -12.69
N ASN A 176 9.19 -5.04 -12.91
CA ASN A 176 9.97 -5.59 -14.03
C ASN A 176 10.14 -7.11 -13.94
N SER A 177 10.10 -7.68 -12.75
CA SER A 177 10.18 -9.13 -12.57
C SER A 177 8.99 -9.89 -13.17
N GLY A 178 7.84 -9.23 -13.36
CA GLY A 178 6.60 -9.87 -13.81
C GLY A 178 6.06 -10.94 -12.87
N VAL A 179 6.66 -11.09 -11.67
CA VAL A 179 6.26 -12.14 -10.70
C VAL A 179 5.07 -11.74 -9.87
N ILE A 180 4.95 -10.45 -9.55
CA ILE A 180 3.87 -9.91 -8.73
C ILE A 180 2.84 -9.24 -9.63
N GLU A 181 1.55 -9.50 -9.35
CA GLU A 181 0.44 -8.84 -10.03
C GLU A 181 0.54 -7.32 -9.91
N THR A 182 0.57 -6.66 -11.05
CA THR A 182 0.75 -5.20 -11.14
C THR A 182 -0.36 -4.60 -11.99
N ILE A 183 -1.07 -3.65 -11.42
CA ILE A 183 -2.10 -2.88 -12.12
C ILE A 183 -1.60 -1.46 -12.34
N GLU A 184 -1.49 -1.08 -13.59
CA GLU A 184 -1.11 0.27 -14.01
C GLU A 184 -2.33 1.12 -14.31
N LEU A 185 -2.44 2.25 -13.59
CA LEU A 185 -3.53 3.21 -13.75
C LEU A 185 -3.10 4.31 -14.71
N ASN A 186 -3.71 4.34 -15.89
CA ASN A 186 -3.34 5.27 -16.96
C ASN A 186 -4.34 6.44 -17.14
N GLU A 187 -5.53 6.33 -16.55
CA GLU A 187 -6.55 7.35 -16.65
C GLU A 187 -6.35 8.45 -15.60
N ILE A 188 -6.27 9.69 -16.05
CA ILE A 188 -6.15 10.85 -15.17
C ILE A 188 -7.54 11.39 -14.88
N PHE A 189 -8.01 11.25 -13.66
CA PHE A 189 -9.21 11.88 -13.17
C PHE A 189 -8.87 13.30 -12.74
N ARG A 190 -8.98 14.28 -13.63
CA ARG A 190 -9.01 15.68 -13.21
C ARG A 190 -10.30 15.84 -12.41
N GLN A 191 -10.17 15.96 -11.09
CA GLN A 191 -11.24 16.61 -10.34
C GLN A 191 -11.50 17.92 -11.07
N ALA A 192 -12.73 18.12 -11.52
CA ALA A 192 -13.23 19.42 -11.90
C ALA A 192 -13.30 20.28 -10.61
N ALA A 193 -12.14 20.53 -10.01
CA ALA A 193 -12.00 21.60 -9.06
C ALA A 193 -12.21 22.86 -9.89
N GLN A 194 -13.36 23.49 -9.72
CA GLN A 194 -13.59 24.88 -10.05
C GLN A 194 -12.42 25.69 -9.46
N SER A 195 -11.37 25.81 -10.21
CA SER A 195 -10.38 26.84 -9.99
C SER A 195 -11.01 28.12 -10.53
N GLN A 196 -11.83 28.77 -9.71
CA GLN A 196 -12.04 30.19 -9.85
C GLN A 196 -10.69 30.84 -9.48
N ILE A 197 -9.88 31.04 -10.49
CA ILE A 197 -8.84 32.06 -10.44
C ILE A 197 -9.58 33.34 -10.77
N ILE A 198 -9.87 34.12 -9.72
CA ILE A 198 -10.19 35.53 -9.84
C ILE A 198 -8.87 36.30 -9.79
#